data_5b2d274cd8eebe6c5329c4475cdb866b
#
_entry.id   5b2d274cd8eebe6c5329c4475cdb866b
#
_cell.length_a   1.000
_cell.length_b   1.000
_cell.length_c   1.000
_cell.angle_alpha   90.00
_cell.angle_beta   90.00
_cell.angle_gamma   90.00
#
_symmetry.space_group_name_H-M   'P 1'
#
loop_
_entity.id
_entity.type
_entity.pdbx_description
1 polymer ?
#
loop_
_entity_poly.entity_id
_entity_poly.type
_entity_poly.pdbx_seq_one_letter_code
_entity_poly.pdbx_strand_id
1 'polypeptide(L)'
;MRLLVTGGAGFVGSHFVRTLLDGGYPGHETSRVTVLDRLTYAGRRDNLPAAHPRLEFVRGDICDAELLDRVLPGHDAVVHFAAESHVDRSLRSAHAFVRTNVLGTQTLLDACLAAGTERFVHVSTDEVYGSVAAGSWTEDHPPLPNSPYAASKASSDLLVRACHRTHGLHVSITRCSNNYGPRQHPEKLIPLFVTRLLEGRPVPLYGDGRNVREWLHVDDHCRAVALVLDRGGPGEIYNVGGGEARTNREVTERLLALCGADWSRVRHVPDRKGHDLRYALDDGKIREELGYAPRIPFERGLADVVAWYRDNPGWWKAVRPARHLPEGGAG
;
A
#
# COMPACT_ATOMS: atom_id res chain seq x y z
N MET A 1 17.58 4.73 -16.10
CA MET A 1 17.02 3.46 -15.57
C MET A 1 15.70 3.15 -16.26
N ARG A 2 15.44 1.89 -16.60
CA ARG A 2 14.14 1.39 -17.07
C ARG A 2 13.49 0.59 -15.96
N LEU A 3 12.37 1.07 -15.46
CA LEU A 3 11.67 0.49 -14.32
C LEU A 3 10.40 -0.23 -14.76
N LEU A 4 10.19 -1.46 -14.30
CA LEU A 4 8.88 -2.08 -14.29
C LEU A 4 8.22 -1.83 -12.94
N VAL A 5 7.05 -1.19 -12.95
CA VAL A 5 6.24 -0.93 -11.75
C VAL A 5 4.96 -1.75 -11.83
N THR A 6 4.87 -2.82 -11.05
CA THR A 6 3.65 -3.63 -10.99
C THR A 6 2.66 -3.03 -9.99
N GLY A 7 1.36 -3.10 -10.28
CA GLY A 7 0.35 -2.44 -9.44
C GLY A 7 0.38 -0.90 -9.53
N GLY A 8 1.03 -0.37 -10.59
CA GLY A 8 1.26 1.06 -10.76
C GLY A 8 0.00 1.88 -11.07
N ALA A 9 -1.16 1.27 -11.32
CA ALA A 9 -2.43 1.95 -11.45
C ALA A 9 -3.24 1.98 -10.12
N GLY A 10 -2.74 1.32 -9.06
CA GLY A 10 -3.29 1.37 -7.71
C GLY A 10 -2.95 2.67 -6.97
N PHE A 11 -3.36 2.78 -5.70
CA PHE A 11 -3.14 3.97 -4.87
C PHE A 11 -1.66 4.34 -4.72
N VAL A 12 -0.87 3.48 -4.08
CA VAL A 12 0.55 3.75 -3.78
C VAL A 12 1.38 3.75 -5.07
N GLY A 13 1.21 2.72 -5.91
CA GLY A 13 1.98 2.59 -7.15
C GLY A 13 1.77 3.76 -8.12
N SER A 14 0.55 4.28 -8.26
CA SER A 14 0.29 5.43 -9.13
C SER A 14 0.85 6.73 -8.56
N HIS A 15 0.91 6.88 -7.23
CA HIS A 15 1.58 8.01 -6.60
C HIS A 15 3.08 7.95 -6.89
N PHE A 16 3.72 6.78 -6.69
CA PHE A 16 5.13 6.57 -7.01
C PHE A 16 5.45 6.91 -8.48
N VAL A 17 4.66 6.39 -9.41
CA VAL A 17 4.86 6.63 -10.86
C VAL A 17 4.72 8.11 -11.21
N ARG A 18 3.68 8.80 -10.72
CA ARG A 18 3.50 10.23 -10.99
C ARG A 18 4.66 11.05 -10.45
N THR A 19 5.03 10.86 -9.18
CA THR A 19 6.13 11.59 -8.56
C THR A 19 7.45 11.37 -9.31
N LEU A 20 7.72 10.15 -9.78
CA LEU A 20 8.89 9.85 -10.59
C LEU A 20 8.86 10.58 -11.94
N LEU A 21 7.71 10.58 -12.62
CA LEU A 21 7.56 11.26 -13.91
C LEU A 21 7.63 12.78 -13.79
N ASP A 22 7.19 13.33 -12.65
CA ASP A 22 7.26 14.75 -12.31
C ASP A 22 8.66 15.19 -11.82
N GLY A 23 9.65 14.26 -11.76
CA GLY A 23 11.02 14.53 -11.32
C GLY A 23 11.17 14.66 -9.80
N GLY A 24 10.22 14.12 -9.03
CA GLY A 24 10.23 14.22 -7.56
C GLY A 24 11.24 13.29 -6.87
N TYR A 25 11.90 12.40 -7.60
CA TYR A 25 12.98 11.54 -7.06
C TYR A 25 14.30 11.89 -7.75
N PRO A 26 15.27 12.49 -7.02
CA PRO A 26 16.58 12.84 -7.56
C PRO A 26 17.29 11.65 -8.19
N GLY A 27 17.87 11.83 -9.37
CA GLY A 27 18.55 10.77 -10.12
C GLY A 27 17.64 9.95 -11.07
N HIS A 28 16.32 10.19 -11.02
CA HIS A 28 15.34 9.50 -11.86
C HIS A 28 14.69 10.40 -12.94
N GLU A 29 15.24 11.57 -13.20
CA GLU A 29 14.67 12.57 -14.12
C GLU A 29 14.53 12.05 -15.56
N THR A 30 15.38 11.10 -15.94
CA THR A 30 15.38 10.47 -17.27
C THR A 30 14.87 9.02 -17.26
N SER A 31 14.49 8.50 -16.09
CA SER A 31 14.04 7.12 -15.97
C SER A 31 12.75 6.88 -16.75
N ARG A 32 12.66 5.73 -17.43
CA ARG A 32 11.46 5.25 -18.11
C ARG A 32 10.73 4.26 -17.25
N VAL A 33 9.41 4.30 -17.26
CA VAL A 33 8.54 3.44 -16.46
C VAL A 33 7.59 2.67 -17.35
N THR A 34 7.63 1.36 -17.26
CA THR A 34 6.54 0.49 -17.72
C THR A 34 5.68 0.13 -16.52
N VAL A 35 4.40 0.46 -16.56
CA VAL A 35 3.42 0.05 -15.55
C VAL A 35 2.73 -1.21 -16.01
N LEU A 36 2.81 -2.27 -15.20
CA LEU A 36 2.03 -3.49 -15.37
C LEU A 36 0.92 -3.52 -14.32
N ASP A 37 -0.34 -3.49 -14.76
CA ASP A 37 -1.49 -3.53 -13.86
C ASP A 37 -2.66 -4.28 -14.50
N ARG A 38 -3.31 -5.13 -13.72
CA ARG A 38 -4.47 -5.90 -14.17
C ARG A 38 -5.75 -5.06 -14.25
N LEU A 39 -5.76 -3.88 -13.62
CA LEU A 39 -6.93 -3.01 -13.46
C LEU A 39 -8.10 -3.75 -12.78
N THR A 40 -7.83 -4.31 -11.59
CA THR A 40 -8.86 -4.86 -10.71
C THR A 40 -9.68 -3.73 -10.09
N TYR A 41 -10.43 -4.00 -9.03
CA TYR A 41 -11.34 -3.02 -8.42
C TYR A 41 -10.68 -1.74 -7.90
N ALA A 42 -9.40 -1.79 -7.51
CA ALA A 42 -8.66 -0.65 -6.96
C ALA A 42 -7.68 -0.01 -7.96
N GLY A 43 -7.30 -0.72 -9.02
CA GLY A 43 -6.43 -0.23 -10.08
C GLY A 43 -7.21 0.56 -11.15
N ARG A 44 -6.77 1.78 -11.46
CA ARG A 44 -7.42 2.64 -12.45
C ARG A 44 -6.41 3.30 -13.37
N ARG A 45 -6.65 3.21 -14.69
CA ARG A 45 -5.78 3.86 -15.68
C ARG A 45 -5.72 5.39 -15.51
N ASP A 46 -6.81 6.01 -15.05
CA ASP A 46 -6.91 7.46 -14.81
C ASP A 46 -6.21 7.94 -13.51
N ASN A 47 -5.64 7.03 -12.71
CA ASN A 47 -4.69 7.39 -11.67
C ASN A 47 -3.32 7.80 -12.23
N LEU A 48 -3.04 7.47 -13.49
CA LEU A 48 -1.80 7.76 -14.20
C LEU A 48 -2.02 8.86 -15.24
N PRO A 49 -0.96 9.57 -15.69
CA PRO A 49 -1.05 10.48 -16.82
C PRO A 49 -1.65 9.79 -18.05
N ALA A 50 -2.52 10.48 -18.77
CA ALA A 50 -3.15 9.95 -19.99
C ALA A 50 -2.10 9.60 -21.05
N ALA A 51 -1.09 10.45 -21.19
CA ALA A 51 0.09 10.26 -22.04
C ALA A 51 1.31 10.90 -21.37
N HIS A 52 2.46 10.24 -21.46
CA HIS A 52 3.73 10.77 -21.01
C HIS A 52 4.87 10.06 -21.78
N PRO A 53 5.91 10.76 -22.31
CA PRO A 53 6.93 10.16 -23.17
C PRO A 53 7.81 9.11 -22.47
N ARG A 54 7.84 9.10 -21.16
CA ARG A 54 8.58 8.15 -20.31
C ARG A 54 7.69 7.07 -19.69
N LEU A 55 6.37 7.02 -20.00
CA LEU A 55 5.43 6.07 -19.44
C LEU A 55 4.89 5.13 -20.51
N GLU A 56 5.06 3.84 -20.29
CA GLU A 56 4.37 2.77 -20.99
C GLU A 56 3.36 2.10 -20.03
N PHE A 57 2.20 1.71 -20.53
CA PHE A 57 1.20 0.99 -19.76
C PHE A 57 0.87 -0.35 -20.40
N VAL A 58 1.08 -1.42 -19.65
CA VAL A 58 0.73 -2.79 -20.02
C VAL A 58 -0.40 -3.27 -19.11
N ARG A 59 -1.54 -3.63 -19.69
CA ARG A 59 -2.61 -4.29 -18.95
C ARG A 59 -2.33 -5.78 -18.86
N GLY A 60 -2.11 -6.30 -17.65
CA GLY A 60 -1.79 -7.71 -17.45
C GLY A 60 -1.73 -8.15 -16.00
N ASP A 61 -1.71 -9.46 -15.81
CA ASP A 61 -1.64 -10.13 -14.51
C ASP A 61 -0.19 -10.56 -14.23
N ILE A 62 0.32 -10.31 -13.03
CA ILE A 62 1.64 -10.81 -12.60
C ILE A 62 1.72 -12.33 -12.49
N CYS A 63 0.59 -13.03 -12.54
CA CYS A 63 0.52 -14.49 -12.62
C CYS A 63 0.67 -15.02 -14.05
N ASP A 64 0.79 -14.17 -15.07
CA ASP A 64 0.94 -14.54 -16.47
C ASP A 64 2.42 -14.56 -16.86
N ALA A 65 3.03 -15.74 -16.78
CA ALA A 65 4.45 -15.93 -17.06
C ALA A 65 4.82 -15.54 -18.49
N GLU A 66 3.98 -15.91 -19.49
CA GLU A 66 4.26 -15.59 -20.89
C GLU A 66 4.25 -14.06 -21.14
N LEU A 67 3.36 -13.34 -20.44
CA LEU A 67 3.35 -11.88 -20.50
C LEU A 67 4.62 -11.30 -19.88
N LEU A 68 5.03 -11.80 -18.71
CA LEU A 68 6.21 -11.32 -18.00
C LEU A 68 7.49 -11.58 -18.82
N ASP A 69 7.60 -12.73 -19.49
CA ASP A 69 8.73 -13.05 -20.40
C ASP A 69 8.84 -12.06 -21.56
N ARG A 70 7.73 -11.46 -21.99
CA ARG A 70 7.73 -10.43 -23.04
C ARG A 70 8.00 -9.02 -22.50
N VAL A 71 7.57 -8.75 -21.28
CA VAL A 71 7.61 -7.39 -20.70
C VAL A 71 8.92 -7.09 -19.99
N LEU A 72 9.46 -8.07 -19.23
CA LEU A 72 10.65 -7.85 -18.39
C LEU A 72 11.96 -7.57 -19.12
N PRO A 73 12.25 -8.14 -20.32
CA PRO A 73 13.53 -7.92 -20.96
C PRO A 73 13.90 -6.44 -21.12
N GLY A 74 15.11 -6.10 -20.67
CA GLY A 74 15.66 -4.75 -20.73
C GLY A 74 15.16 -3.78 -19.66
N HIS A 75 14.48 -4.26 -18.61
CA HIS A 75 14.22 -3.47 -17.41
C HIS A 75 15.35 -3.70 -16.39
N ASP A 76 15.91 -2.60 -15.89
CA ASP A 76 17.00 -2.62 -14.93
C ASP A 76 16.49 -3.02 -13.52
N ALA A 77 15.27 -2.57 -13.17
CA ALA A 77 14.71 -2.84 -11.85
C ALA A 77 13.18 -3.00 -11.88
N VAL A 78 12.68 -3.71 -10.86
CA VAL A 78 11.26 -3.90 -10.59
C VAL A 78 10.89 -3.29 -9.26
N VAL A 79 9.81 -2.49 -9.22
CA VAL A 79 9.16 -2.05 -7.98
C VAL A 79 7.77 -2.70 -7.91
N HIS A 80 7.61 -3.61 -6.96
CA HIS A 80 6.45 -4.50 -6.89
C HIS A 80 5.41 -4.01 -5.88
N PHE A 81 4.38 -3.29 -6.38
CA PHE A 81 3.22 -2.86 -5.60
C PHE A 81 1.98 -3.73 -5.82
N ALA A 82 1.96 -4.57 -6.85
CA ALA A 82 0.78 -5.37 -7.18
C ALA A 82 0.43 -6.33 -6.04
N ALA A 83 -0.75 -6.17 -5.47
CA ALA A 83 -1.26 -7.02 -4.40
C ALA A 83 -2.78 -6.88 -4.26
N GLU A 84 -3.44 -7.95 -3.81
CA GLU A 84 -4.72 -7.85 -3.13
C GLU A 84 -4.46 -7.35 -1.69
N SER A 85 -5.16 -6.28 -1.23
CA SER A 85 -4.77 -5.56 -0.01
C SER A 85 -5.89 -5.25 0.99
N HIS A 86 -7.12 -5.73 0.76
CA HIS A 86 -8.24 -5.42 1.63
C HIS A 86 -8.54 -6.57 2.60
N VAL A 87 -8.24 -6.37 3.89
CA VAL A 87 -8.37 -7.39 4.93
C VAL A 87 -9.77 -8.01 4.97
N ASP A 88 -10.86 -7.20 4.97
CA ASP A 88 -12.22 -7.76 5.04
C ASP A 88 -12.58 -8.63 3.82
N ARG A 89 -11.98 -8.37 2.64
CA ARG A 89 -12.11 -9.24 1.48
C ARG A 89 -11.37 -10.56 1.70
N SER A 90 -10.17 -10.52 2.32
CA SER A 90 -9.39 -11.72 2.62
C SER A 90 -10.10 -12.66 3.60
N LEU A 91 -10.86 -12.10 4.55
CA LEU A 91 -11.67 -12.88 5.51
C LEU A 91 -12.85 -13.60 4.83
N ARG A 92 -13.35 -13.08 3.71
CA ARG A 92 -14.42 -13.73 2.92
C ARG A 92 -13.87 -14.79 1.97
N SER A 93 -12.73 -14.53 1.34
CA SER A 93 -12.06 -15.44 0.42
C SER A 93 -10.56 -15.14 0.35
N ALA A 94 -9.74 -16.08 0.80
CA ALA A 94 -8.28 -15.97 0.76
C ALA A 94 -7.69 -16.30 -0.62
N HIS A 95 -8.43 -17.00 -1.50
CA HIS A 95 -7.90 -17.51 -2.78
C HIS A 95 -7.26 -16.43 -3.66
N ALA A 96 -7.92 -15.27 -3.83
CA ALA A 96 -7.39 -14.19 -4.64
C ALA A 96 -6.08 -13.64 -4.06
N PHE A 97 -5.96 -13.61 -2.72
CA PHE A 97 -4.77 -13.16 -2.01
C PHE A 97 -3.60 -14.13 -2.19
N VAL A 98 -3.83 -15.43 -2.03
CA VAL A 98 -2.80 -16.46 -2.28
C VAL A 98 -2.36 -16.43 -3.74
N ARG A 99 -3.31 -16.36 -4.68
CA ARG A 99 -2.97 -16.31 -6.11
C ARG A 99 -2.15 -15.08 -6.44
N THR A 100 -2.62 -13.88 -6.09
CA THR A 100 -1.95 -12.64 -6.48
C THR A 100 -0.67 -12.42 -5.67
N ASN A 101 -0.77 -12.48 -4.32
CA ASN A 101 0.34 -12.06 -3.48
C ASN A 101 1.43 -13.14 -3.38
N VAL A 102 1.08 -14.43 -3.44
CA VAL A 102 2.07 -15.51 -3.31
C VAL A 102 2.49 -16.02 -4.68
N LEU A 103 1.57 -16.61 -5.44
CA LEU A 103 1.89 -17.16 -6.77
C LEU A 103 2.36 -16.07 -7.73
N GLY A 104 1.66 -14.93 -7.79
CA GLY A 104 2.04 -13.83 -8.68
C GLY A 104 3.41 -13.24 -8.35
N THR A 105 3.77 -13.13 -7.05
CA THR A 105 5.11 -12.71 -6.65
C THR A 105 6.16 -13.73 -7.08
N GLN A 106 5.90 -15.04 -6.91
CA GLN A 106 6.83 -16.08 -7.37
C GLN A 106 7.02 -16.04 -8.89
N THR A 107 5.92 -15.96 -9.64
CA THR A 107 6.00 -15.87 -11.11
C THR A 107 6.82 -14.65 -11.58
N LEU A 108 6.64 -13.52 -10.89
CA LEU A 108 7.41 -12.30 -11.18
C LEU A 108 8.89 -12.45 -10.84
N LEU A 109 9.25 -13.11 -9.74
CA LEU A 109 10.64 -13.39 -9.35
C LEU A 109 11.32 -14.30 -10.37
N ASP A 110 10.66 -15.37 -10.81
CA ASP A 110 11.18 -16.30 -11.81
C ASP A 110 11.47 -15.58 -13.14
N ALA A 111 10.54 -14.73 -13.57
CA ALA A 111 10.72 -13.93 -14.78
C ALA A 111 11.84 -12.86 -14.64
N CYS A 112 12.01 -12.26 -13.44
CA CYS A 112 13.13 -11.36 -13.15
C CYS A 112 14.48 -12.06 -13.27
N LEU A 113 14.58 -13.28 -12.74
CA LEU A 113 15.80 -14.09 -12.85
C LEU A 113 16.12 -14.42 -14.33
N ALA A 114 15.12 -14.84 -15.08
CA ALA A 114 15.26 -15.16 -16.50
C ALA A 114 15.67 -13.95 -17.35
N ALA A 115 15.14 -12.75 -17.02
CA ALA A 115 15.44 -11.51 -17.72
C ALA A 115 16.75 -10.84 -17.27
N GLY A 116 17.40 -11.33 -16.22
CA GLY A 116 18.61 -10.72 -15.65
C GLY A 116 18.35 -9.35 -15.00
N THR A 117 17.17 -9.16 -14.39
CA THR A 117 16.82 -7.92 -13.66
C THR A 117 17.84 -7.69 -12.54
N GLU A 118 18.37 -6.48 -12.43
CA GLU A 118 19.42 -6.17 -11.44
C GLU A 118 18.87 -5.97 -10.03
N ARG A 119 17.69 -5.32 -9.88
CA ARG A 119 17.09 -4.96 -8.59
C ARG A 119 15.61 -5.27 -8.52
N PHE A 120 15.16 -5.73 -7.35
CA PHE A 120 13.77 -6.00 -7.07
C PHE A 120 13.38 -5.40 -5.71
N VAL A 121 12.50 -4.40 -5.71
CA VAL A 121 11.95 -3.81 -4.47
C VAL A 121 10.54 -4.35 -4.25
N HIS A 122 10.36 -5.11 -3.17
CA HIS A 122 9.07 -5.65 -2.74
C HIS A 122 8.41 -4.75 -1.71
N VAL A 123 7.22 -4.25 -2.02
CA VAL A 123 6.44 -3.42 -1.10
C VAL A 123 5.51 -4.32 -0.28
N SER A 124 5.80 -4.43 1.02
CA SER A 124 5.07 -5.22 1.99
C SER A 124 4.37 -4.33 3.04
N THR A 125 4.02 -4.86 4.18
CA THR A 125 3.18 -4.23 5.21
C THR A 125 3.65 -4.63 6.61
N ASP A 126 3.43 -3.77 7.60
CA ASP A 126 3.62 -4.03 9.03
C ASP A 126 2.69 -5.14 9.56
N GLU A 127 1.55 -5.37 8.89
CA GLU A 127 0.60 -6.41 9.29
C GLU A 127 1.22 -7.83 9.29
N VAL A 128 2.34 -8.03 8.60
CA VAL A 128 3.07 -9.32 8.62
C VAL A 128 3.60 -9.67 10.01
N TYR A 129 3.86 -8.69 10.87
CA TYR A 129 4.34 -8.91 12.23
C TYR A 129 3.24 -9.30 13.23
N GLY A 130 1.97 -9.03 12.88
CA GLY A 130 0.85 -9.19 13.81
C GLY A 130 0.75 -8.04 14.81
N SER A 131 -0.02 -8.26 15.90
CA SER A 131 -0.29 -7.23 16.90
C SER A 131 0.83 -7.13 17.94
N VAL A 132 1.16 -5.90 18.36
CA VAL A 132 2.13 -5.65 19.43
C VAL A 132 1.44 -4.92 20.60
N ALA A 133 1.57 -5.46 21.80
CA ALA A 133 0.97 -4.86 23.00
C ALA A 133 1.77 -3.64 23.49
N ALA A 134 3.10 -3.72 23.46
CA ALA A 134 4.02 -2.66 23.88
C ALA A 134 5.29 -2.67 23.02
N GLY A 135 6.00 -1.55 22.93
CA GLY A 135 7.17 -1.41 22.06
C GLY A 135 6.82 -1.29 20.59
N SER A 136 7.76 -1.65 19.71
CA SER A 136 7.64 -1.62 18.25
C SER A 136 8.39 -2.79 17.63
N TRP A 137 7.96 -3.20 16.42
CA TRP A 137 8.60 -4.26 15.66
C TRP A 137 9.81 -3.73 14.90
N THR A 138 10.97 -4.35 15.09
CA THR A 138 12.14 -4.21 14.23
C THR A 138 12.09 -5.22 13.09
N GLU A 139 12.95 -5.08 12.09
CA GLU A 139 13.02 -5.97 10.93
C GLU A 139 13.40 -7.41 11.26
N ASP A 140 14.05 -7.63 12.41
CA ASP A 140 14.48 -8.96 12.89
C ASP A 140 13.35 -9.80 13.50
N HIS A 141 12.22 -9.18 13.82
CA HIS A 141 11.08 -9.92 14.37
C HIS A 141 10.47 -10.88 13.33
N PRO A 142 10.16 -12.11 13.74
CA PRO A 142 9.53 -13.09 12.85
C PRO A 142 8.11 -12.66 12.49
N PRO A 143 7.65 -12.92 11.26
CA PRO A 143 6.27 -12.70 10.89
C PRO A 143 5.31 -13.59 11.70
N LEU A 144 4.25 -12.97 12.27
CA LEU A 144 3.17 -13.65 13.01
C LEU A 144 1.80 -13.08 12.60
N PRO A 145 1.42 -13.20 11.32
CA PRO A 145 0.23 -12.57 10.75
C PRO A 145 -1.08 -13.14 11.29
N ASN A 146 -2.09 -12.27 11.55
CA ASN A 146 -3.38 -12.65 12.10
C ASN A 146 -4.53 -12.65 11.06
N SER A 147 -4.27 -12.28 9.81
CA SER A 147 -5.26 -12.28 8.74
C SER A 147 -4.76 -13.01 7.49
N PRO A 148 -5.66 -13.53 6.62
CA PRO A 148 -5.25 -14.14 5.35
C PRO A 148 -4.48 -13.19 4.44
N TYR A 149 -4.82 -11.89 4.45
CA TYR A 149 -4.04 -10.87 3.75
C TYR A 149 -2.62 -10.79 4.28
N ALA A 150 -2.46 -10.57 5.59
CA ALA A 150 -1.15 -10.47 6.22
C ALA A 150 -0.31 -11.75 6.03
N ALA A 151 -0.94 -12.92 6.14
CA ALA A 151 -0.30 -14.22 5.88
C ALA A 151 0.20 -14.34 4.43
N SER A 152 -0.60 -13.88 3.45
CA SER A 152 -0.19 -13.89 2.04
C SER A 152 0.99 -12.93 1.78
N LYS A 153 1.03 -11.77 2.46
CA LYS A 153 2.15 -10.83 2.36
C LYS A 153 3.42 -11.36 3.06
N ALA A 154 3.28 -11.99 4.23
CA ALA A 154 4.39 -12.66 4.89
C ALA A 154 4.97 -13.80 4.02
N SER A 155 4.11 -14.56 3.35
CA SER A 155 4.53 -15.61 2.41
C SER A 155 5.32 -15.03 1.23
N SER A 156 4.88 -13.91 0.66
CA SER A 156 5.62 -13.25 -0.43
C SER A 156 6.97 -12.69 0.05
N ASP A 157 7.05 -12.10 1.26
CA ASP A 157 8.31 -11.68 1.86
C ASP A 157 9.32 -12.84 1.97
N LEU A 158 8.84 -14.01 2.40
CA LEU A 158 9.68 -15.22 2.51
C LEU A 158 10.17 -15.71 1.15
N LEU A 159 9.31 -15.70 0.10
CA LEU A 159 9.70 -16.06 -1.27
C LEU A 159 10.76 -15.09 -1.83
N VAL A 160 10.57 -13.78 -1.63
CA VAL A 160 11.53 -12.76 -2.06
C VAL A 160 12.90 -12.96 -1.38
N ARG A 161 12.90 -13.21 -0.06
CA ARG A 161 14.16 -13.49 0.67
C ARG A 161 14.80 -14.81 0.23
N ALA A 162 14.00 -15.85 -0.01
CA ALA A 162 14.50 -17.13 -0.51
C ALA A 162 15.14 -16.97 -1.89
N CYS A 163 14.51 -16.23 -2.80
CA CYS A 163 15.05 -15.93 -4.12
C CYS A 163 16.44 -15.25 -4.04
N HIS A 164 16.61 -14.27 -3.15
CA HIS A 164 17.91 -13.67 -2.90
C HIS A 164 18.95 -14.70 -2.44
N ARG A 165 18.61 -15.50 -1.43
CA ARG A 165 19.54 -16.47 -0.82
C ARG A 165 19.94 -17.58 -1.77
N THR A 166 19.03 -18.02 -2.65
CA THR A 166 19.27 -19.16 -3.56
C THR A 166 19.81 -18.74 -4.91
N HIS A 167 19.43 -17.57 -5.42
CA HIS A 167 19.74 -17.15 -6.78
C HIS A 167 20.54 -15.84 -6.84
N GLY A 168 20.73 -15.14 -5.70
CA GLY A 168 21.54 -13.92 -5.65
C GLY A 168 20.86 -12.67 -6.23
N LEU A 169 19.57 -12.73 -6.58
CA LEU A 169 18.85 -11.53 -7.02
C LEU A 169 18.94 -10.43 -5.95
N HIS A 170 19.31 -9.22 -6.33
CA HIS A 170 19.33 -8.10 -5.40
C HIS A 170 17.89 -7.69 -5.06
N VAL A 171 17.37 -8.19 -3.97
CA VAL A 171 16.04 -7.85 -3.48
C VAL A 171 16.14 -6.93 -2.27
N SER A 172 15.19 -6.02 -2.12
CA SER A 172 14.95 -5.29 -0.87
C SER A 172 13.46 -5.29 -0.59
N ILE A 173 13.07 -5.37 0.70
CA ILE A 173 11.68 -5.41 1.12
C ILE A 173 11.39 -4.17 1.97
N THR A 174 10.29 -3.48 1.71
CA THR A 174 9.77 -2.43 2.59
C THR A 174 8.53 -2.94 3.32
N ARG A 175 8.45 -2.77 4.65
CA ARG A 175 7.26 -3.02 5.45
C ARG A 175 6.74 -1.70 5.97
N CYS A 176 5.63 -1.24 5.42
CA CYS A 176 5.11 0.09 5.74
C CYS A 176 3.94 0.03 6.72
N SER A 177 3.81 1.09 7.52
CA SER A 177 2.64 1.35 8.33
C SER A 177 1.41 1.77 7.50
N ASN A 178 0.27 2.07 8.13
CA ASN A 178 -0.98 2.35 7.43
C ASN A 178 -0.89 3.59 6.52
N ASN A 179 -0.99 3.39 5.22
CA ASN A 179 -0.93 4.46 4.26
C ASN A 179 -2.25 5.24 4.13
N TYR A 180 -2.15 6.55 3.94
CA TYR A 180 -3.26 7.41 3.58
C TYR A 180 -2.83 8.47 2.56
N GLY A 181 -3.77 9.00 1.78
CA GLY A 181 -3.46 9.99 0.76
C GLY A 181 -4.54 10.15 -0.31
N PRO A 182 -4.34 11.07 -1.26
CA PRO A 182 -5.18 11.24 -2.44
C PRO A 182 -5.25 9.97 -3.29
N ARG A 183 -6.42 9.68 -3.89
CA ARG A 183 -6.66 8.50 -4.75
C ARG A 183 -6.62 7.14 -4.02
N GLN A 184 -6.66 7.12 -2.69
CA GLN A 184 -6.87 5.87 -1.96
C GLN A 184 -8.30 5.37 -2.17
N HIS A 185 -8.45 4.06 -2.45
CA HIS A 185 -9.77 3.48 -2.72
C HIS A 185 -10.73 3.65 -1.53
N PRO A 186 -12.00 4.09 -1.75
CA PRO A 186 -12.94 4.47 -0.68
C PRO A 186 -13.54 3.28 0.09
N GLU A 187 -12.84 2.15 0.14
CA GLU A 187 -13.10 1.03 1.07
C GLU A 187 -12.21 1.08 2.32
N LYS A 188 -11.12 1.85 2.31
CA LYS A 188 -10.23 2.04 3.46
C LYS A 188 -10.77 3.11 4.41
N LEU A 189 -10.40 3.06 5.69
CA LEU A 189 -10.99 3.88 6.77
C LEU A 189 -11.11 5.37 6.42
N ILE A 190 -9.99 6.03 6.12
CA ILE A 190 -9.98 7.48 5.88
C ILE A 190 -10.85 7.84 4.67
N PRO A 191 -10.62 7.31 3.45
CA PRO A 191 -11.44 7.71 2.31
C PRO A 191 -12.90 7.24 2.41
N LEU A 192 -13.18 6.12 3.08
CA LEU A 192 -14.55 5.69 3.35
C LEU A 192 -15.30 6.73 4.19
N PHE A 193 -14.65 7.17 5.28
CA PHE A 193 -15.28 8.14 6.19
C PHE A 193 -15.45 9.49 5.51
N VAL A 194 -14.40 10.00 4.85
CA VAL A 194 -14.47 11.26 4.10
C VAL A 194 -15.61 11.24 3.08
N THR A 195 -15.65 10.24 2.20
CA THR A 195 -16.67 10.18 1.14
C THR A 195 -18.09 10.04 1.67
N ARG A 196 -18.28 9.31 2.79
CA ARG A 196 -19.59 9.20 3.45
C ARG A 196 -20.01 10.51 4.11
N LEU A 197 -19.10 11.16 4.84
CA LEU A 197 -19.38 12.44 5.50
C LEU A 197 -19.70 13.54 4.49
N LEU A 198 -18.97 13.62 3.38
CA LEU A 198 -19.25 14.56 2.28
C LEU A 198 -20.64 14.35 1.65
N GLU A 199 -21.20 13.15 1.77
CA GLU A 199 -22.59 12.83 1.35
C GLU A 199 -23.61 12.93 2.48
N GLY A 200 -23.24 13.39 3.67
CA GLY A 200 -24.11 13.46 4.83
C GLY A 200 -24.52 12.09 5.39
N ARG A 201 -23.77 11.02 5.05
CA ARG A 201 -24.04 9.63 5.50
C ARG A 201 -23.28 9.28 6.76
N PRO A 202 -23.81 8.38 7.60
CA PRO A 202 -23.10 7.92 8.79
C PRO A 202 -21.89 7.07 8.43
N VAL A 203 -20.85 7.09 9.30
CA VAL A 203 -19.61 6.32 9.19
C VAL A 203 -19.59 5.15 10.15
N PRO A 204 -19.14 3.94 9.73
CA PRO A 204 -19.09 2.77 10.59
C PRO A 204 -17.76 2.73 11.36
N LEU A 205 -17.82 2.80 12.69
CA LEU A 205 -16.65 2.60 13.55
C LEU A 205 -16.70 1.19 14.15
N TYR A 206 -15.67 0.38 13.88
CA TYR A 206 -15.55 -0.97 14.42
C TYR A 206 -15.33 -0.93 15.94
N GLY A 207 -16.11 -1.76 16.67
CA GLY A 207 -16.02 -1.87 18.12
C GLY A 207 -16.12 -0.50 18.83
N ASP A 208 -15.20 -0.23 19.73
CA ASP A 208 -15.07 1.05 20.45
C ASP A 208 -14.08 2.04 19.81
N GLY A 209 -13.42 1.62 18.71
CA GLY A 209 -12.45 2.42 17.98
C GLY A 209 -11.08 2.57 18.65
N ARG A 210 -10.74 1.73 19.63
CA ARG A 210 -9.46 1.80 20.36
C ARG A 210 -8.28 1.18 19.61
N ASN A 211 -8.51 0.50 18.47
CA ASN A 211 -7.44 -0.03 17.67
C ASN A 211 -6.49 1.09 17.24
N VAL A 212 -5.21 0.91 17.53
CA VAL A 212 -4.15 1.90 17.24
C VAL A 212 -3.48 1.56 15.91
N ARG A 213 -3.30 2.56 15.08
CA ARG A 213 -2.57 2.46 13.80
C ARG A 213 -1.54 3.57 13.73
N GLU A 214 -0.41 3.25 13.16
CA GLU A 214 0.56 4.24 12.75
C GLU A 214 0.23 4.70 11.33
N TRP A 215 0.19 6.00 11.11
CA TRP A 215 -0.27 6.60 9.85
C TRP A 215 0.89 7.20 9.07
N LEU A 216 1.00 6.79 7.81
CA LEU A 216 2.06 7.18 6.89
C LEU A 216 1.46 7.83 5.64
N HIS A 217 1.81 9.07 5.37
CA HIS A 217 1.36 9.72 4.12
C HIS A 217 1.98 9.02 2.91
N VAL A 218 1.19 8.85 1.85
CA VAL A 218 1.61 8.11 0.64
C VAL A 218 2.86 8.70 -0.02
N ASP A 219 3.06 10.01 0.06
CA ASP A 219 4.26 10.67 -0.46
C ASP A 219 5.51 10.26 0.31
N ASP A 220 5.44 10.23 1.64
CA ASP A 220 6.54 9.79 2.49
C ASP A 220 6.88 8.31 2.26
N HIS A 221 5.85 7.46 2.12
CA HIS A 221 6.06 6.05 1.77
C HIS A 221 6.77 5.90 0.42
N CYS A 222 6.28 6.58 -0.61
CA CYS A 222 6.88 6.48 -1.95
C CYS A 222 8.31 7.02 -2.01
N ARG A 223 8.64 8.05 -1.20
CA ARG A 223 10.03 8.51 -1.02
C ARG A 223 10.91 7.45 -0.36
N ALA A 224 10.38 6.74 0.66
CA ALA A 224 11.10 5.62 1.27
C ALA A 224 11.36 4.50 0.24
N VAL A 225 10.37 4.14 -0.57
CA VAL A 225 10.52 3.15 -1.64
C VAL A 225 11.58 3.58 -2.67
N ALA A 226 11.62 4.85 -3.06
CA ALA A 226 12.65 5.39 -3.95
C ALA A 226 14.06 5.32 -3.32
N LEU A 227 14.20 5.66 -2.04
CA LEU A 227 15.46 5.52 -1.32
C LEU A 227 15.94 4.06 -1.27
N VAL A 228 15.01 3.12 -1.03
CA VAL A 228 15.33 1.67 -1.03
C VAL A 228 15.68 1.19 -2.44
N LEU A 229 14.99 1.67 -3.49
CA LEU A 229 15.34 1.36 -4.88
C LEU A 229 16.77 1.77 -5.20
N ASP A 230 17.21 2.94 -4.74
CA ASP A 230 18.53 3.50 -5.05
C ASP A 230 19.64 2.90 -4.22
N ARG A 231 19.40 2.72 -2.91
CA ARG A 231 20.46 2.46 -1.92
C ARG A 231 20.17 1.29 -0.98
N GLY A 232 19.00 0.64 -1.12
CA GLY A 232 18.67 -0.52 -0.27
C GLY A 232 19.68 -1.65 -0.45
N GLY A 233 20.09 -2.24 0.67
CA GLY A 233 21.03 -3.37 0.69
C GLY A 233 20.40 -4.64 0.10
N PRO A 234 21.21 -5.54 -0.49
CA PRO A 234 20.74 -6.82 -1.02
C PRO A 234 20.28 -7.75 0.10
N GLY A 235 19.05 -8.25 -0.02
CA GLY A 235 18.43 -9.15 0.95
C GLY A 235 17.83 -8.43 2.18
N GLU A 236 17.93 -7.11 2.26
CA GLU A 236 17.55 -6.31 3.42
C GLU A 236 16.04 -6.02 3.47
N ILE A 237 15.56 -5.89 4.70
CA ILE A 237 14.20 -5.43 5.01
C ILE A 237 14.32 -4.05 5.64
N TYR A 238 13.39 -3.16 5.31
CA TYR A 238 13.28 -1.82 5.87
C TYR A 238 11.86 -1.56 6.34
N ASN A 239 11.69 -1.30 7.62
CA ASN A 239 10.44 -0.78 8.16
C ASN A 239 10.28 0.69 7.76
N VAL A 240 9.07 1.07 7.35
CA VAL A 240 8.76 2.42 6.92
C VAL A 240 7.60 2.96 7.76
N GLY A 241 7.95 3.68 8.81
CA GLY A 241 7.01 4.29 9.75
C GLY A 241 6.66 5.73 9.37
N GLY A 242 5.50 6.19 9.83
CA GLY A 242 5.06 7.58 9.75
C GLY A 242 5.31 8.36 11.04
N GLY A 243 5.65 7.68 12.13
CA GLY A 243 5.87 8.27 13.46
C GLY A 243 4.61 8.76 14.18
N GLU A 244 3.43 8.57 13.62
CA GLU A 244 2.16 9.12 14.11
C GLU A 244 1.15 8.01 14.43
N ALA A 245 1.18 7.51 15.69
CA ALA A 245 0.23 6.53 16.18
C ALA A 245 -1.06 7.21 16.64
N ARG A 246 -2.21 6.71 16.17
CA ARG A 246 -3.55 7.20 16.51
C ARG A 246 -4.53 6.04 16.66
N THR A 247 -5.47 6.16 17.58
CA THR A 247 -6.63 5.29 17.61
C THR A 247 -7.58 5.59 16.45
N ASN A 248 -8.35 4.59 16.02
CA ASN A 248 -9.39 4.81 15.01
C ASN A 248 -10.42 5.85 15.49
N ARG A 249 -10.66 5.96 16.81
CA ARG A 249 -11.53 6.97 17.41
C ARG A 249 -10.99 8.39 17.22
N GLU A 250 -9.68 8.62 17.48
CA GLU A 250 -9.05 9.92 17.27
C GLU A 250 -9.06 10.33 15.79
N VAL A 251 -8.76 9.39 14.88
CA VAL A 251 -8.86 9.65 13.44
C VAL A 251 -10.29 10.00 13.04
N THR A 252 -11.29 9.30 13.60
CA THR A 252 -12.71 9.61 13.36
C THR A 252 -13.06 11.02 13.79
N GLU A 253 -12.63 11.43 14.99
CA GLU A 253 -12.88 12.76 15.53
C GLU A 253 -12.33 13.87 14.63
N ARG A 254 -11.08 13.69 14.12
CA ARG A 254 -10.47 14.65 13.19
C ARG A 254 -11.24 14.72 11.87
N LEU A 255 -11.63 13.56 11.33
CA LEU A 255 -12.41 13.53 10.10
C LEU A 255 -13.77 14.18 10.22
N LEU A 256 -14.47 13.98 11.37
CA LEU A 256 -15.71 14.66 11.66
C LEU A 256 -15.51 16.18 11.65
N ALA A 257 -14.51 16.69 12.37
CA ALA A 257 -14.20 18.11 12.44
C ALA A 257 -13.88 18.70 11.05
N LEU A 258 -13.02 18.03 10.27
CA LEU A 258 -12.62 18.47 8.91
C LEU A 258 -13.78 18.45 7.91
N CYS A 259 -14.77 17.59 8.12
CA CYS A 259 -15.96 17.49 7.27
C CYS A 259 -17.16 18.31 7.79
N GLY A 260 -17.02 19.06 8.90
CA GLY A 260 -18.12 19.84 9.50
C GLY A 260 -19.24 18.96 10.06
N ALA A 261 -18.90 17.79 10.60
CA ALA A 261 -19.81 16.82 11.17
C ALA A 261 -19.50 16.56 12.66
N ASP A 262 -20.38 15.85 13.33
CA ASP A 262 -20.23 15.47 14.73
C ASP A 262 -20.46 13.98 14.97
N TRP A 263 -20.37 13.53 16.23
CA TRP A 263 -20.51 12.13 16.61
C TRP A 263 -21.88 11.51 16.32
N SER A 264 -22.92 12.29 16.05
CA SER A 264 -24.23 11.77 15.61
C SER A 264 -24.15 11.04 14.26
N ARG A 265 -23.09 11.29 13.51
CA ARG A 265 -22.79 10.60 12.24
C ARG A 265 -22.02 9.29 12.42
N VAL A 266 -21.62 8.93 13.63
CA VAL A 266 -20.89 7.68 13.89
C VAL A 266 -21.86 6.56 14.26
N ARG A 267 -21.71 5.42 13.61
CA ARG A 267 -22.40 4.18 13.98
C ARG A 267 -21.37 3.14 14.40
N HIS A 268 -21.44 2.71 15.65
CA HIS A 268 -20.65 1.57 16.10
C HIS A 268 -21.15 0.29 15.43
N VAL A 269 -20.24 -0.49 14.88
CA VAL A 269 -20.54 -1.78 14.25
C VAL A 269 -19.71 -2.88 14.93
N PRO A 270 -20.16 -4.16 14.87
CA PRO A 270 -19.39 -5.27 15.46
C PRO A 270 -17.94 -5.26 14.95
N ASP A 271 -17.01 -5.55 15.83
CA ASP A 271 -15.60 -5.61 15.47
C ASP A 271 -15.34 -6.80 14.52
N ARG A 272 -14.32 -6.66 13.68
CA ARG A 272 -13.95 -7.71 12.71
C ARG A 272 -13.16 -8.83 13.42
N LYS A 273 -13.26 -10.04 12.90
CA LYS A 273 -12.48 -11.17 13.38
C LYS A 273 -10.98 -10.95 13.11
N GLY A 274 -10.13 -11.30 14.09
CA GLY A 274 -8.69 -11.13 13.95
C GLY A 274 -8.24 -9.66 13.82
N HIS A 275 -8.98 -8.72 14.41
CA HIS A 275 -8.63 -7.32 14.37
C HIS A 275 -7.49 -7.01 15.34
N ASP A 276 -6.31 -6.81 14.81
CA ASP A 276 -5.14 -6.42 15.59
C ASP A 276 -5.40 -5.14 16.38
N LEU A 277 -5.02 -5.17 17.67
CA LEU A 277 -5.24 -4.03 18.54
C LEU A 277 -4.29 -2.88 18.21
N ARG A 278 -3.01 -3.18 17.98
CA ARG A 278 -1.99 -2.15 17.76
C ARG A 278 -0.93 -2.64 16.78
N TYR A 279 -0.56 -1.76 15.84
CA TYR A 279 0.65 -1.86 15.03
C TYR A 279 1.61 -0.74 15.42
N ALA A 280 2.89 -1.03 15.51
CA ALA A 280 3.95 -0.05 15.68
C ALA A 280 5.25 -0.58 15.09
N LEU A 281 5.89 0.21 14.26
CA LEU A 281 7.18 -0.10 13.66
C LEU A 281 8.30 0.67 14.34
N ASP A 282 9.46 0.04 14.40
CA ASP A 282 10.73 0.73 14.58
C ASP A 282 11.32 0.95 13.18
N ASP A 283 11.45 2.20 12.77
CA ASP A 283 12.00 2.61 11.47
C ASP A 283 13.43 3.17 11.60
N GLY A 284 14.12 2.88 12.72
CA GLY A 284 15.49 3.34 12.99
C GLY A 284 16.47 2.94 11.88
N LYS A 285 16.39 1.70 11.40
CA LYS A 285 17.28 1.19 10.34
C LYS A 285 17.22 2.02 9.06
N ILE A 286 16.04 2.27 8.51
CA ILE A 286 15.92 3.05 7.27
C ILE A 286 16.33 4.52 7.47
N ARG A 287 16.14 5.07 8.69
CA ARG A 287 16.61 6.41 9.03
C ARG A 287 18.13 6.49 9.06
N GLU A 288 18.77 5.55 9.71
CA GLU A 288 20.24 5.52 9.88
C GLU A 288 20.94 5.19 8.56
N GLU A 289 20.51 4.15 7.86
CA GLU A 289 21.19 3.67 6.66
C GLU A 289 20.86 4.51 5.40
N LEU A 290 19.61 4.95 5.24
CA LEU A 290 19.15 5.58 4.01
C LEU A 290 18.76 7.06 4.17
N GLY A 291 18.78 7.59 5.40
CA GLY A 291 18.42 8.99 5.68
C GLY A 291 16.93 9.28 5.48
N TYR A 292 16.08 8.28 5.63
CA TYR A 292 14.63 8.48 5.57
C TYR A 292 14.15 9.31 6.77
N ALA A 293 13.19 10.20 6.52
CA ALA A 293 12.38 10.84 7.55
C ALA A 293 11.01 11.20 6.97
N PRO A 294 9.90 10.92 7.67
CA PRO A 294 8.59 11.43 7.25
C PRO A 294 8.59 12.96 7.28
N ARG A 295 7.96 13.59 6.29
CA ARG A 295 7.93 15.05 6.11
C ARG A 295 6.54 15.65 6.25
N ILE A 296 5.50 14.81 6.14
CA ILE A 296 4.12 15.27 6.13
C ILE A 296 3.49 14.94 7.49
N PRO A 297 3.30 15.94 8.39
CA PRO A 297 2.59 15.74 9.65
C PRO A 297 1.17 15.24 9.38
N PHE A 298 0.67 14.32 10.22
CA PHE A 298 -0.63 13.68 10.02
C PHE A 298 -1.78 14.67 9.89
N GLU A 299 -1.84 15.69 10.74
CA GLU A 299 -2.92 16.68 10.75
C GLU A 299 -2.99 17.45 9.42
N ARG A 300 -1.83 17.86 8.87
CA ARG A 300 -1.75 18.52 7.58
C ARG A 300 -2.15 17.57 6.45
N GLY A 301 -1.53 16.38 6.39
CA GLY A 301 -1.82 15.40 5.34
C GLY A 301 -3.28 14.96 5.35
N LEU A 302 -3.91 14.83 6.54
CA LEU A 302 -5.32 14.48 6.63
C LEU A 302 -6.22 15.60 6.09
N ALA A 303 -5.91 16.86 6.39
CA ALA A 303 -6.64 18.00 5.85
C ALA A 303 -6.52 18.08 4.32
N ASP A 304 -5.32 17.86 3.77
CA ASP A 304 -5.07 17.84 2.33
C ASP A 304 -5.84 16.71 1.64
N VAL A 305 -5.93 15.55 2.27
CA VAL A 305 -6.72 14.41 1.78
C VAL A 305 -8.21 14.73 1.75
N VAL A 306 -8.77 15.31 2.83
CA VAL A 306 -10.18 15.71 2.86
C VAL A 306 -10.49 16.74 1.78
N ALA A 307 -9.61 17.74 1.59
CA ALA A 307 -9.73 18.72 0.51
C ALA A 307 -9.73 18.04 -0.86
N TRP A 308 -8.79 17.13 -1.09
CA TRP A 308 -8.72 16.41 -2.36
C TRP A 308 -10.01 15.64 -2.69
N TYR A 309 -10.59 14.90 -1.72
CA TYR A 309 -11.85 14.17 -1.96
C TYR A 309 -13.03 15.12 -2.20
N ARG A 310 -13.05 16.28 -1.54
CA ARG A 310 -14.06 17.32 -1.76
C ARG A 310 -13.99 17.87 -3.20
N ASP A 311 -12.77 18.11 -3.69
CA ASP A 311 -12.54 18.70 -5.00
C ASP A 311 -12.63 17.68 -6.16
N ASN A 312 -12.57 16.38 -5.85
CA ASN A 312 -12.58 15.31 -6.86
C ASN A 312 -13.76 14.33 -6.73
N PRO A 313 -15.03 14.82 -6.64
CA PRO A 313 -16.18 13.94 -6.43
C PRO A 313 -16.41 12.97 -7.60
N GLY A 314 -16.07 13.33 -8.82
CA GLY A 314 -16.18 12.48 -10.00
C GLY A 314 -15.31 11.23 -9.90
N TRP A 315 -14.09 11.37 -9.32
CA TRP A 315 -13.18 10.26 -9.19
C TRP A 315 -13.71 9.20 -8.21
N TRP A 316 -14.05 9.57 -6.98
CA TRP A 316 -14.41 8.59 -5.96
C TRP A 316 -15.85 8.04 -6.12
N LYS A 317 -16.77 8.83 -6.71
CA LYS A 317 -18.13 8.31 -7.05
C LYS A 317 -18.06 7.19 -8.08
N ALA A 318 -17.13 7.25 -9.02
CA ALA A 318 -16.94 6.24 -10.05
C ALA A 318 -16.33 4.91 -9.50
N VAL A 319 -15.60 4.96 -8.38
CA VAL A 319 -14.94 3.77 -7.78
C VAL A 319 -15.67 3.22 -6.56
N ARG A 320 -16.79 3.81 -6.22
CA ARG A 320 -17.55 3.43 -5.02
C ARG A 320 -17.90 1.95 -5.05
N PRO A 321 -17.59 1.18 -3.97
CA PRO A 321 -18.07 -0.18 -3.86
C PRO A 321 -19.61 -0.17 -3.96
N ALA A 322 -20.16 -0.94 -4.89
CA ALA A 322 -21.60 -1.22 -4.88
C ALA A 322 -21.92 -1.79 -3.49
N ARG A 323 -22.85 -1.13 -2.77
CA ARG A 323 -23.40 -1.45 -1.46
C ARG A 323 -22.94 -2.77 -0.86
N HIS A 324 -21.97 -2.75 0.08
CA HIS A 324 -21.73 -3.84 1.02
C HIS A 324 -21.01 -3.27 2.26
N LEU A 325 -21.76 -2.51 3.06
CA LEU A 325 -21.52 -2.49 4.49
C LEU A 325 -22.41 -3.55 5.11
N PRO A 326 -22.03 -4.22 6.19
CA PRO A 326 -23.01 -4.95 6.99
C PRO A 326 -24.06 -3.92 7.43
N GLU A 327 -25.22 -3.95 6.80
CA GLU A 327 -26.42 -3.39 7.39
C GLU A 327 -26.57 -4.21 8.66
N GLY A 328 -26.46 -3.53 9.85
CA GLY A 328 -26.74 -4.17 11.10
C GLY A 328 -28.06 -4.90 10.97
N GLY A 329 -28.00 -6.22 10.92
CA GLY A 329 -29.17 -7.04 11.04
C GLY A 329 -29.82 -6.70 12.37
N ALA A 330 -30.98 -6.08 12.31
CA ALA A 330 -31.94 -6.08 13.41
C ALA A 330 -32.39 -7.55 13.52
N GLY A 331 -32.06 -8.18 14.62
CA GLY A 331 -32.48 -9.50 15.03
C GLY A 331 -32.09 -9.72 16.47
#